data_a6247c7e2ee8e6b9640ceb2ce0a983b6
#
_entry.id   a6247c7e2ee8e6b9640ceb2ce0a983b6
#
_cell.length_a   1.000
_cell.length_b   1.000
_cell.length_c   1.000
_cell.angle_alpha   90.00
_cell.angle_beta   90.00
_cell.angle_gamma   90.00
#
_symmetry.space_group_name_H-M   'P 1'
#
loop_
_entity.id
_entity.type
_entity.pdbx_description
1 polymer ?
#
loop_
_entity_poly.entity_id
_entity_poly.type
_entity_poly.pdbx_seq_one_letter_code
_entity_poly.pdbx_strand_id
1 'polypeptide(L)'
;MTDSVIQPSYSSRLAEILIPPSLRSDDRSGRLYFWFVTCHLVAGLLALGLALWVYHEAHELLPSYWLFISLSASLLAQPVLFRFSGAYGLLSVMSVLILNAMVLVAVYNFGGYLSPALPVTVIIPLFCLLFLSNLGQIVGLSALAGGYGILITLFANGHEFPRYLDGTDLSGLFLAGVIVAAVGVAAVARAYLDLYAMSR
;
A
#
# COMPACT_ATOMS: atom_id res chain seq x y z
N MET A 1 -22.68 -32.44 -19.57
CA MET A 1 -21.81 -31.69 -18.67
C MET A 1 -22.03 -30.23 -19.00
N THR A 2 -22.82 -29.52 -18.20
CA THR A 2 -23.12 -28.10 -18.40
C THR A 2 -21.99 -27.33 -17.71
N ASP A 3 -21.11 -26.72 -18.52
CA ASP A 3 -20.12 -25.76 -18.02
C ASP A 3 -20.90 -24.63 -17.32
N SER A 4 -20.86 -24.67 -16.00
CA SER A 4 -21.34 -23.55 -15.20
C SER A 4 -20.37 -22.38 -15.43
N VAL A 5 -20.73 -21.49 -16.36
CA VAL A 5 -20.05 -20.20 -16.52
C VAL A 5 -20.19 -19.46 -15.19
N ILE A 6 -19.15 -19.50 -14.37
CA ILE A 6 -19.06 -18.74 -13.14
C ILE A 6 -19.07 -17.27 -13.56
N GLN A 7 -20.23 -16.61 -13.43
CA GLN A 7 -20.32 -15.18 -13.69
C GLN A 7 -19.39 -14.45 -12.70
N PRO A 8 -18.48 -13.60 -13.19
CA PRO A 8 -17.61 -12.83 -12.32
C PRO A 8 -18.42 -11.96 -11.36
N SER A 9 -18.04 -11.96 -10.09
CA SER A 9 -18.69 -11.12 -9.06
C SER A 9 -18.55 -9.62 -9.40
N TYR A 10 -19.40 -8.76 -8.86
CA TYR A 10 -19.36 -7.30 -9.11
C TYR A 10 -17.99 -6.67 -8.84
N SER A 11 -17.23 -7.18 -7.88
CA SER A 11 -15.86 -6.73 -7.59
C SER A 11 -14.88 -7.05 -8.72
N SER A 12 -15.09 -8.15 -9.45
CA SER A 12 -14.26 -8.51 -10.61
C SER A 12 -14.48 -7.57 -11.80
N ARG A 13 -15.70 -7.04 -11.99
CA ARG A 13 -16.00 -6.14 -13.12
C ARG A 13 -15.28 -4.80 -13.03
N LEU A 14 -15.16 -4.20 -11.82
CA LEU A 14 -14.42 -2.95 -11.66
C LEU A 14 -12.93 -3.14 -11.95
N ALA A 15 -12.32 -4.21 -11.45
CA ALA A 15 -10.92 -4.50 -11.74
C ALA A 15 -10.70 -4.81 -13.22
N GLU A 16 -11.60 -5.55 -13.88
CA GLU A 16 -11.55 -5.79 -15.32
C GLU A 16 -11.62 -4.51 -16.14
N ILE A 17 -12.46 -3.54 -15.75
CA ILE A 17 -12.52 -2.24 -16.42
C ILE A 17 -11.18 -1.51 -16.36
N LEU A 18 -10.44 -1.63 -15.27
CA LEU A 18 -9.16 -0.95 -15.04
C LEU A 18 -7.95 -1.68 -15.63
N ILE A 19 -8.09 -2.94 -16.04
CA ILE A 19 -7.02 -3.67 -16.74
C ILE A 19 -7.07 -3.31 -18.25
N PRO A 20 -5.91 -2.97 -18.87
CA PRO A 20 -5.85 -2.74 -20.31
C PRO A 20 -6.40 -3.93 -21.11
N PRO A 21 -7.22 -3.73 -22.16
CA PRO A 21 -7.78 -4.82 -22.94
C PRO A 21 -6.72 -5.76 -23.53
N SER A 22 -5.59 -5.23 -23.94
CA SER A 22 -4.45 -5.97 -24.51
C SER A 22 -3.79 -6.93 -23.52
N LEU A 23 -4.00 -6.75 -22.22
CA LEU A 23 -3.37 -7.54 -21.15
C LEU A 23 -4.32 -8.53 -20.47
N ARG A 24 -5.58 -8.63 -20.96
CA ARG A 24 -6.60 -9.53 -20.38
C ARG A 24 -6.53 -10.97 -20.87
N SER A 25 -5.81 -11.21 -21.96
CA SER A 25 -5.82 -12.51 -22.68
C SER A 25 -4.98 -13.61 -22.03
N ASP A 26 -4.10 -13.27 -21.07
CA ASP A 26 -3.27 -14.22 -20.35
C ASP A 26 -3.79 -14.41 -18.92
N ASP A 27 -4.26 -15.63 -18.61
CA ASP A 27 -4.90 -15.96 -17.34
C ASP A 27 -4.02 -15.61 -16.12
N ARG A 28 -2.73 -15.87 -16.19
CA ARG A 28 -1.81 -15.63 -15.08
C ARG A 28 -1.55 -14.13 -14.90
N SER A 29 -1.20 -13.46 -15.97
CA SER A 29 -0.95 -12.01 -15.93
C SER A 29 -2.24 -11.24 -15.62
N GLY A 30 -3.38 -11.69 -16.15
CA GLY A 30 -4.68 -11.09 -15.84
C GLY A 30 -5.01 -11.11 -14.35
N ARG A 31 -4.73 -12.22 -13.65
CA ARG A 31 -4.93 -12.30 -12.18
C ARG A 31 -3.94 -11.44 -11.41
N LEU A 32 -2.67 -11.38 -11.84
CA LEU A 32 -1.69 -10.48 -11.23
C LEU A 32 -2.14 -9.02 -11.35
N TYR A 33 -2.62 -8.61 -12.51
CA TYR A 33 -3.13 -7.26 -12.74
C TYR A 33 -4.42 -6.99 -11.96
N PHE A 34 -5.29 -8.00 -11.83
CA PHE A 34 -6.48 -7.91 -10.98
C PHE A 34 -6.10 -7.61 -9.52
N TRP A 35 -5.15 -8.37 -8.97
CA TRP A 35 -4.68 -8.17 -7.60
C TRP A 35 -3.94 -6.84 -7.44
N PHE A 36 -3.16 -6.44 -8.43
CA PHE A 36 -2.52 -5.13 -8.44
C PHE A 36 -3.55 -4.00 -8.32
N VAL A 37 -4.56 -3.98 -9.17
CA VAL A 37 -5.64 -2.98 -9.15
C VAL A 37 -6.38 -3.01 -7.82
N THR A 38 -6.77 -4.19 -7.35
CA THR A 38 -7.53 -4.37 -6.11
C THR A 38 -6.75 -3.87 -4.89
N CYS A 39 -5.47 -4.27 -4.77
CA CYS A 39 -4.62 -3.83 -3.67
C CYS A 39 -4.44 -2.31 -3.65
N HIS A 40 -4.30 -1.65 -4.81
CA HIS A 40 -4.16 -0.20 -4.88
C HIS A 40 -5.43 0.54 -4.48
N LEU A 41 -6.60 0.07 -4.93
CA LEU A 41 -7.87 0.66 -4.53
C LEU A 41 -8.09 0.51 -3.02
N VAL A 42 -7.86 -0.68 -2.48
CA VAL A 42 -8.01 -0.92 -1.03
C VAL A 42 -7.01 -0.10 -0.23
N ALA A 43 -5.72 -0.15 -0.59
CA ALA A 43 -4.67 0.60 0.12
C ALA A 43 -4.90 2.12 0.05
N GLY A 44 -5.25 2.64 -1.13
CA GLY A 44 -5.51 4.07 -1.31
C GLY A 44 -6.74 4.55 -0.53
N LEU A 45 -7.83 3.77 -0.51
CA LEU A 45 -9.04 4.10 0.27
C LEU A 45 -8.77 4.02 1.78
N LEU A 46 -8.06 3.00 2.25
CA LEU A 46 -7.67 2.87 3.65
C LEU A 46 -6.75 4.03 4.08
N ALA A 47 -5.78 4.39 3.25
CA ALA A 47 -4.87 5.49 3.53
C ALA A 47 -5.61 6.84 3.56
N LEU A 48 -6.54 7.07 2.64
CA LEU A 48 -7.36 8.27 2.63
C LEU A 48 -8.29 8.34 3.84
N GLY A 49 -8.94 7.21 4.19
CA GLY A 49 -9.78 7.11 5.38
C GLY A 49 -8.99 7.39 6.67
N LEU A 50 -7.78 6.83 6.78
CA LEU A 50 -6.89 7.09 7.90
C LEU A 50 -6.45 8.57 7.97
N ALA A 51 -6.13 9.17 6.83
CA ALA A 51 -5.79 10.59 6.76
C ALA A 51 -6.95 11.49 7.25
N LEU A 52 -8.18 11.20 6.81
CA LEU A 52 -9.37 11.94 7.22
C LEU A 52 -9.65 11.76 8.72
N TRP A 53 -9.46 10.56 9.25
CA TRP A 53 -9.61 10.29 10.68
C TRP A 53 -8.57 11.06 11.50
N VAL A 54 -7.29 10.99 11.12
CA VAL A 54 -6.21 11.75 11.79
C VAL A 54 -6.49 13.25 11.75
N TYR A 55 -7.00 13.78 10.64
CA TYR A 55 -7.39 15.18 10.52
C TYR A 55 -8.50 15.54 11.50
N HIS A 56 -9.49 14.66 11.68
CA HIS A 56 -10.60 14.88 12.61
C HIS A 56 -10.12 14.92 14.07
N GLU A 57 -9.24 14.00 14.46
CA GLU A 57 -8.75 13.89 15.84
C GLU A 57 -7.70 14.97 16.19
N ALA A 58 -6.82 15.31 15.26
CA ALA A 58 -5.75 16.27 15.51
C ALA A 58 -6.23 17.72 15.61
N HIS A 59 -7.46 18.04 15.17
CA HIS A 59 -8.07 19.38 15.13
C HIS A 59 -7.21 20.47 14.45
N GLU A 60 -6.03 20.11 13.96
CA GLU A 60 -5.10 21.01 13.28
C GLU A 60 -4.60 20.37 11.98
N LEU A 61 -4.33 21.22 10.97
CA LEU A 61 -3.71 20.79 9.73
C LEU A 61 -2.22 20.53 9.98
N LEU A 62 -1.86 19.26 10.09
CA LEU A 62 -0.46 18.86 10.16
C LEU A 62 0.28 19.25 8.87
N PRO A 63 1.52 19.74 8.95
CA PRO A 63 2.30 20.10 7.76
C PRO A 63 2.42 18.94 6.74
N SER A 64 2.45 17.70 7.23
CA SER A 64 2.53 16.48 6.41
C SER A 64 1.18 15.97 5.92
N TYR A 65 0.06 16.55 6.35
CA TYR A 65 -1.29 16.10 5.99
C TYR A 65 -1.50 16.12 4.46
N TRP A 66 -1.17 17.25 3.83
CA TRP A 66 -1.30 17.38 2.37
C TRP A 66 -0.40 16.43 1.61
N LEU A 67 0.79 16.17 2.13
CA LEU A 67 1.68 15.15 1.57
C LEU A 67 1.03 13.77 1.64
N PHE A 68 0.45 13.40 2.78
CA PHE A 68 -0.21 12.11 2.98
C PHE A 68 -1.43 11.95 2.06
N ILE A 69 -2.26 12.99 1.94
CA ILE A 69 -3.41 13.02 0.99
C ILE A 69 -2.92 12.87 -0.45
N SER A 70 -1.87 13.59 -0.85
CA SER A 70 -1.31 13.52 -2.20
C SER A 70 -0.77 12.12 -2.53
N LEU A 71 -0.09 11.48 -1.57
CA LEU A 71 0.41 10.12 -1.73
C LEU A 71 -0.75 9.11 -1.81
N SER A 72 -1.81 9.26 -0.99
CA SER A 72 -3.01 8.43 -1.04
C SER A 72 -3.74 8.57 -2.39
N ALA A 73 -3.90 9.80 -2.87
CA ALA A 73 -4.48 10.08 -4.18
C ALA A 73 -3.62 9.48 -5.31
N SER A 74 -2.30 9.53 -5.18
CA SER A 74 -1.38 8.91 -6.13
C SER A 74 -1.54 7.39 -6.18
N LEU A 75 -1.75 6.70 -5.05
CA LEU A 75 -2.06 5.27 -5.03
C LEU A 75 -3.39 4.96 -5.73
N LEU A 76 -4.43 5.76 -5.49
CA LEU A 76 -5.73 5.60 -6.16
C LEU A 76 -5.66 5.88 -7.67
N ALA A 77 -4.74 6.74 -8.11
CA ALA A 77 -4.51 7.02 -9.52
C ALA A 77 -3.79 5.88 -10.26
N GLN A 78 -3.01 5.03 -9.56
CA GLN A 78 -2.22 3.96 -10.20
C GLN A 78 -3.04 3.01 -11.08
N PRO A 79 -4.21 2.49 -10.67
CA PRO A 79 -5.05 1.66 -11.54
C PRO A 79 -5.51 2.38 -12.81
N VAL A 80 -5.81 3.68 -12.70
CA VAL A 80 -6.22 4.50 -13.86
C VAL A 80 -5.04 4.69 -14.80
N LEU A 81 -3.87 5.06 -14.27
CA LEU A 81 -2.63 5.17 -15.05
C LEU A 81 -2.26 3.85 -15.72
N PHE A 82 -2.44 2.73 -15.02
CA PHE A 82 -2.22 1.39 -15.57
C PHE A 82 -3.15 1.12 -16.77
N ARG A 83 -4.41 1.49 -16.65
CA ARG A 83 -5.42 1.34 -17.72
C ARG A 83 -4.98 1.99 -19.03
N PHE A 84 -4.37 3.17 -18.96
CA PHE A 84 -3.98 3.94 -20.14
C PHE A 84 -2.57 3.65 -20.64
N SER A 85 -1.62 3.36 -19.73
CA SER A 85 -0.21 3.17 -20.10
C SER A 85 0.17 1.71 -20.35
N GLY A 86 -0.50 0.76 -19.70
CA GLY A 86 -0.08 -0.64 -19.67
C GLY A 86 1.29 -0.89 -19.00
N ALA A 87 1.92 0.16 -18.44
CA ALA A 87 3.29 0.13 -17.91
C ALA A 87 3.35 -0.48 -16.50
N TYR A 88 2.92 -1.74 -16.35
CA TYR A 88 2.84 -2.45 -15.07
C TYR A 88 4.14 -2.36 -14.25
N GLY A 89 5.28 -2.67 -14.85
CA GLY A 89 6.56 -2.72 -14.12
C GLY A 89 6.96 -1.38 -13.52
N LEU A 90 6.79 -0.28 -14.26
CA LEU A 90 7.07 1.06 -13.77
C LEU A 90 6.10 1.45 -12.64
N LEU A 91 4.82 1.23 -12.85
CA LEU A 91 3.77 1.59 -11.88
C LEU A 91 3.91 0.81 -10.58
N SER A 92 4.28 -0.49 -10.65
CA SER A 92 4.53 -1.30 -9.46
C SER A 92 5.69 -0.75 -8.61
N VAL A 93 6.79 -0.34 -9.25
CA VAL A 93 7.93 0.29 -8.54
C VAL A 93 7.51 1.62 -7.93
N MET A 94 6.80 2.47 -8.69
CA MET A 94 6.27 3.75 -8.20
C MET A 94 5.37 3.56 -6.99
N SER A 95 4.50 2.56 -7.02
CA SER A 95 3.58 2.23 -5.91
C SER A 95 4.33 1.87 -4.63
N VAL A 96 5.38 1.06 -4.73
CA VAL A 96 6.20 0.70 -3.57
C VAL A 96 6.92 1.92 -3.00
N LEU A 97 7.44 2.80 -3.85
CA LEU A 97 8.07 4.03 -3.40
C LEU A 97 7.06 4.98 -2.71
N ILE A 98 5.84 5.08 -3.23
CA ILE A 98 4.74 5.82 -2.59
C ILE A 98 4.40 5.22 -1.23
N LEU A 99 4.21 3.89 -1.14
CA LEU A 99 3.94 3.20 0.13
C LEU A 99 5.06 3.40 1.15
N ASN A 100 6.33 3.30 0.71
CA ASN A 100 7.48 3.61 1.56
C ASN A 100 7.42 5.05 2.10
N ALA A 101 7.20 6.03 1.22
CA ALA A 101 7.10 7.43 1.61
C ALA A 101 5.96 7.65 2.62
N MET A 102 4.78 7.07 2.37
CA MET A 102 3.63 7.18 3.28
C MET A 102 3.94 6.64 4.67
N VAL A 103 4.52 5.43 4.75
CA VAL A 103 4.84 4.81 6.04
C VAL A 103 5.93 5.59 6.75
N LEU A 104 6.98 6.03 6.06
CA LEU A 104 8.07 6.81 6.66
C LEU A 104 7.57 8.18 7.18
N VAL A 105 6.71 8.86 6.43
CA VAL A 105 6.07 10.11 6.87
C VAL A 105 5.20 9.86 8.10
N ALA A 106 4.40 8.78 8.11
CA ALA A 106 3.59 8.43 9.26
C ALA A 106 4.46 8.08 10.48
N VAL A 107 5.52 7.28 10.31
CA VAL A 107 6.46 6.95 11.38
C VAL A 107 7.12 8.21 11.93
N TYR A 108 7.58 9.11 11.08
CA TYR A 108 8.20 10.38 11.50
C TYR A 108 7.25 11.23 12.34
N ASN A 109 6.00 11.42 11.89
CA ASN A 109 5.04 12.33 12.51
C ASN A 109 4.40 11.80 13.79
N PHE A 110 4.42 10.49 14.01
CA PHE A 110 3.76 9.85 15.16
C PHE A 110 4.76 9.23 16.14
N GLY A 111 5.90 9.85 16.34
CA GLY A 111 6.83 9.50 17.42
C GLY A 111 7.99 8.58 17.02
N GLY A 112 8.32 8.47 15.74
CA GLY A 112 9.49 7.73 15.27
C GLY A 112 9.38 6.23 15.57
N TYR A 113 10.34 5.69 16.34
CA TYR A 113 10.39 4.27 16.70
C TYR A 113 9.22 3.80 17.61
N LEU A 114 8.48 4.70 18.22
CA LEU A 114 7.25 4.42 18.99
C LEU A 114 5.98 4.60 18.14
N SER A 115 6.13 4.88 16.85
CA SER A 115 5.01 5.17 15.97
C SER A 115 4.05 4.00 15.86
N PRO A 116 2.75 4.25 16.00
CA PRO A 116 1.70 3.27 15.74
C PRO A 116 1.61 2.83 14.27
N ALA A 117 2.30 3.53 13.35
CA ALA A 117 2.36 3.16 11.94
C ALA A 117 3.37 2.03 11.65
N LEU A 118 4.25 1.68 12.59
CA LEU A 118 5.24 0.61 12.40
C LEU A 118 4.68 -0.75 11.95
N PRO A 119 3.54 -1.24 12.46
CA PRO A 119 2.98 -2.50 12.00
C PRO A 119 2.68 -2.53 10.50
N VAL A 120 2.32 -1.38 9.90
CA VAL A 120 2.00 -1.27 8.47
C VAL A 120 3.23 -1.52 7.59
N THR A 121 4.44 -1.33 8.11
CA THR A 121 5.70 -1.54 7.38
C THR A 121 5.83 -2.96 6.81
N VAL A 122 5.26 -3.95 7.48
CA VAL A 122 5.33 -5.37 7.04
C VAL A 122 4.68 -5.60 5.67
N ILE A 123 3.73 -4.76 5.27
CA ILE A 123 3.05 -4.88 3.98
C ILE A 123 4.01 -4.62 2.82
N ILE A 124 4.99 -3.72 3.00
CA ILE A 124 5.88 -3.27 1.93
C ILE A 124 6.75 -4.40 1.36
N PRO A 125 7.50 -5.17 2.17
CA PRO A 125 8.26 -6.32 1.67
C PRO A 125 7.36 -7.36 0.97
N LEU A 126 6.19 -7.63 1.54
CA LEU A 126 5.24 -8.58 0.95
C LEU A 126 4.72 -8.09 -0.41
N PHE A 127 4.42 -6.80 -0.52
CA PHE A 127 4.01 -6.19 -1.78
C PHE A 127 5.16 -6.25 -2.82
N CYS A 128 6.40 -5.98 -2.40
CA CYS A 128 7.58 -6.11 -3.24
C CYS A 128 7.70 -7.53 -3.80
N LEU A 129 7.60 -8.54 -2.95
CA LEU A 129 7.74 -9.95 -3.35
C LEU A 129 6.64 -10.42 -4.32
N LEU A 130 5.42 -9.87 -4.18
CA LEU A 130 4.29 -10.28 -5.00
C LEU A 130 4.25 -9.58 -6.36
N PHE A 131 4.52 -8.27 -6.39
CA PHE A 131 4.23 -7.43 -7.56
C PHE A 131 5.45 -6.94 -8.33
N LEU A 132 6.67 -7.07 -7.77
CA LEU A 132 7.87 -6.52 -8.39
C LEU A 132 8.75 -7.60 -9.01
N SER A 133 9.43 -7.23 -10.10
CA SER A 133 10.58 -7.96 -10.61
C SER A 133 11.76 -7.91 -9.63
N ASN A 134 12.76 -8.78 -9.79
CA ASN A 134 13.94 -8.82 -8.92
C ASN A 134 14.60 -7.44 -8.75
N LEU A 135 14.77 -6.68 -9.83
CA LEU A 135 15.32 -5.33 -9.76
C LEU A 135 14.40 -4.38 -8.97
N GLY A 136 13.10 -4.44 -9.22
CA GLY A 136 12.11 -3.64 -8.49
C GLY A 136 12.09 -3.98 -7.00
N GLN A 137 12.24 -5.26 -6.62
CA GLN A 137 12.36 -5.69 -5.22
C GLN A 137 13.58 -5.05 -4.55
N ILE A 138 14.75 -5.09 -5.22
CA ILE A 138 15.96 -4.45 -4.71
C ILE A 138 15.73 -2.96 -4.49
N VAL A 139 15.15 -2.26 -5.46
CA VAL A 139 14.85 -0.82 -5.34
C VAL A 139 13.90 -0.54 -4.18
N GLY A 140 12.78 -1.27 -4.10
CA GLY A 140 11.76 -1.08 -3.07
C GLY A 140 12.29 -1.36 -1.65
N LEU A 141 13.02 -2.46 -1.46
CA LEU A 141 13.59 -2.84 -0.17
C LEU A 141 14.75 -1.93 0.24
N SER A 142 15.57 -1.48 -0.72
CA SER A 142 16.65 -0.52 -0.45
C SER A 142 16.09 0.85 -0.06
N ALA A 143 14.99 1.30 -0.69
CA ALA A 143 14.30 2.53 -0.31
C ALA A 143 13.74 2.43 1.13
N LEU A 144 13.14 1.30 1.49
CA LEU A 144 12.66 1.04 2.84
C LEU A 144 13.81 1.07 3.86
N ALA A 145 14.86 0.29 3.60
CA ALA A 145 16.04 0.21 4.49
C ALA A 145 16.74 1.58 4.64
N GLY A 146 16.89 2.32 3.54
CA GLY A 146 17.47 3.67 3.53
C GLY A 146 16.62 4.66 4.34
N GLY A 147 15.30 4.63 4.17
CA GLY A 147 14.38 5.47 4.94
C GLY A 147 14.45 5.20 6.43
N TYR A 148 14.45 3.93 6.84
CA TYR A 148 14.64 3.56 8.25
C TYR A 148 16.03 3.90 8.76
N GLY A 149 17.07 3.75 7.93
CA GLY A 149 18.44 4.18 8.26
C GLY A 149 18.49 5.67 8.59
N ILE A 150 17.79 6.51 7.82
CA ILE A 150 17.67 7.94 8.12
C ILE A 150 16.96 8.17 9.45
N LEU A 151 15.82 7.52 9.71
CA LEU A 151 15.09 7.67 10.97
C LEU A 151 15.92 7.22 12.18
N ILE A 152 16.65 6.11 12.08
CA ILE A 152 17.54 5.62 13.13
C ILE A 152 18.69 6.62 13.37
N THR A 153 19.25 7.19 12.32
CA THR A 153 20.33 8.18 12.42
C THR A 153 19.83 9.46 13.11
N LEU A 154 18.64 9.93 12.74
CA LEU A 154 18.01 11.08 13.41
C LEU A 154 17.81 10.80 14.90
N PHE A 155 17.27 9.63 15.24
CA PHE A 155 17.09 9.22 16.63
C PHE A 155 18.43 9.15 17.40
N ALA A 156 19.45 8.53 16.83
CA ALA A 156 20.78 8.42 17.46
C ALA A 156 21.44 9.79 17.70
N ASN A 157 21.11 10.79 16.89
CA ASN A 157 21.56 12.17 17.06
C ASN A 157 20.66 13.01 17.98
N GLY A 158 19.73 12.38 18.71
CA GLY A 158 18.87 13.07 19.69
C GLY A 158 17.74 13.87 19.07
N HIS A 159 17.37 13.59 17.80
CA HIS A 159 16.22 14.25 17.18
C HIS A 159 14.92 13.80 17.87
N GLU A 160 14.14 14.78 18.33
CA GLU A 160 12.82 14.53 18.88
C GLU A 160 11.78 14.45 17.75
N PHE A 161 11.15 13.28 17.63
CA PHE A 161 10.09 13.09 16.62
C PHE A 161 8.79 13.74 17.07
N PRO A 162 8.07 14.40 16.18
CA PRO A 162 6.77 14.97 16.50
C PRO A 162 5.80 13.90 17.03
N ARG A 163 4.93 14.30 17.96
CA ARG A 163 3.83 13.48 18.48
C ARG A 163 2.56 14.32 18.42
N TYR A 164 1.90 14.25 17.26
CA TYR A 164 0.71 15.06 17.01
C TYR A 164 -0.58 14.50 17.62
N LEU A 165 -0.54 13.29 18.15
CA LEU A 165 -1.65 12.65 18.84
C LEU A 165 -1.19 12.20 20.22
N ASP A 166 -2.03 12.44 21.22
CA ASP A 166 -1.78 12.11 22.62
C ASP A 166 -2.66 10.94 23.11
N GLY A 167 -2.14 10.16 24.06
CA GLY A 167 -2.91 9.27 24.92
C GLY A 167 -3.78 8.24 24.17
N THR A 168 -5.10 8.40 24.28
CA THR A 168 -6.10 7.45 23.74
C THR A 168 -6.13 7.40 22.22
N ASP A 169 -5.83 8.52 21.57
CA ASP A 169 -5.87 8.63 20.10
C ASP A 169 -4.68 7.89 19.48
N LEU A 170 -3.53 7.92 20.15
CA LEU A 170 -2.35 7.14 19.75
C LEU A 170 -2.62 5.64 19.83
N SER A 171 -3.33 5.15 20.87
CA SER A 171 -3.72 3.75 20.99
C SER A 171 -4.75 3.33 19.93
N GLY A 172 -5.69 4.22 19.59
CA GLY A 172 -6.63 4.01 18.49
C GLY A 172 -5.92 3.92 17.15
N LEU A 173 -4.95 4.79 16.87
CA LEU A 173 -4.13 4.75 15.67
C LEU A 173 -3.28 3.48 15.60
N PHE A 174 -2.71 3.02 16.73
CA PHE A 174 -1.98 1.75 16.79
C PHE A 174 -2.88 0.57 16.43
N LEU A 175 -4.08 0.50 17.02
CA LEU A 175 -5.05 -0.57 16.69
C LEU A 175 -5.44 -0.53 15.21
N ALA A 176 -5.71 0.67 14.66
CA ALA A 176 -5.97 0.85 13.23
C ALA A 176 -4.80 0.39 12.38
N GLY A 177 -3.56 0.72 12.74
CA GLY A 177 -2.33 0.27 12.08
C GLY A 177 -2.19 -1.26 12.08
N VAL A 178 -2.47 -1.91 13.21
CA VAL A 178 -2.45 -3.38 13.32
C VAL A 178 -3.53 -4.01 12.43
N ILE A 179 -4.75 -3.46 12.42
CA ILE A 179 -5.84 -3.96 11.56
C ILE A 179 -5.48 -3.80 10.09
N VAL A 180 -4.98 -2.64 9.69
CA VAL A 180 -4.54 -2.39 8.30
C VAL A 180 -3.41 -3.35 7.90
N ALA A 181 -2.43 -3.58 8.78
CA ALA A 181 -1.36 -4.54 8.56
C ALA A 181 -1.91 -5.97 8.38
N ALA A 182 -2.80 -6.41 9.27
CA ALA A 182 -3.41 -7.74 9.20
C ALA A 182 -4.22 -7.94 7.91
N VAL A 183 -5.05 -6.96 7.54
CA VAL A 183 -5.82 -6.98 6.28
C VAL A 183 -4.88 -7.00 5.07
N GLY A 184 -3.83 -6.18 5.07
CA GLY A 184 -2.83 -6.14 4.00
C GLY A 184 -2.09 -7.46 3.84
N VAL A 185 -1.63 -8.08 4.94
CA VAL A 185 -0.99 -9.40 4.93
C VAL A 185 -1.96 -10.46 4.40
N ALA A 186 -3.21 -10.47 4.87
CA ALA A 186 -4.22 -11.41 4.40
C ALA A 186 -4.52 -11.25 2.90
N ALA A 187 -4.61 -10.02 2.41
CA ALA A 187 -4.83 -9.73 0.99
C ALA A 187 -3.65 -10.21 0.13
N VAL A 188 -2.41 -9.94 0.54
CA VAL A 188 -1.20 -10.39 -0.16
C VAL A 188 -1.08 -11.92 -0.12
N ALA A 189 -1.35 -12.55 1.03
CA ALA A 189 -1.34 -14.01 1.16
C ALA A 189 -2.40 -14.65 0.25
N ARG A 190 -3.61 -14.08 0.19
CA ARG A 190 -4.66 -14.55 -0.72
C ARG A 190 -4.26 -14.42 -2.18
N ALA A 191 -3.69 -13.27 -2.57
CA ALA A 191 -3.19 -13.05 -3.91
C ALA A 191 -2.09 -14.06 -4.29
N TYR A 192 -1.14 -14.31 -3.37
CA TYR A 192 -0.09 -15.30 -3.56
C TYR A 192 -0.65 -16.70 -3.79
N LEU A 193 -1.59 -17.15 -2.94
CA LEU A 193 -2.24 -18.46 -3.08
C LEU A 193 -2.98 -18.60 -4.41
N ASP A 194 -3.68 -17.55 -4.84
CA ASP A 194 -4.43 -17.53 -6.10
C ASP A 194 -3.48 -17.63 -7.31
N LEU A 195 -2.35 -16.92 -7.28
CA LEU A 195 -1.32 -16.98 -8.32
C LEU A 195 -0.55 -18.31 -8.31
N TYR A 196 -0.28 -18.89 -7.12
CA TYR A 196 0.44 -20.15 -6.97
C TYR A 196 -0.39 -21.36 -7.39
N ALA A 197 -1.70 -21.34 -7.15
CA ALA A 197 -2.61 -22.42 -7.54
C ALA A 197 -2.61 -22.68 -9.07
N MET A 198 -2.23 -21.68 -9.87
CA MET A 198 -2.14 -21.79 -11.32
C MET A 198 -0.80 -22.34 -11.83
N SER A 199 0.21 -22.45 -10.97
CA SER A 199 1.53 -22.95 -11.36
C SER A 199 1.65 -24.48 -11.25
N ARG A 200 0.60 -25.14 -10.77
CA ARG A 200 0.45 -26.61 -10.72
C ARG A 200 -0.54 -27.10 -11.74
#